data_12e78b7d7642464d58e34d72bad2a824
#
_entry.id   12e78b7d7642464d58e34d72bad2a824
#
_cell.length_a   1.000
_cell.length_b   1.000
_cell.length_c   1.000
_cell.angle_alpha   90.00
_cell.angle_beta   90.00
_cell.angle_gamma   90.00
#
_symmetry.space_group_name_H-M   'P 1'
#
loop_
_entity.id
_entity.type
_entity.pdbx_description
1 polymer ?
#
loop_
_entity_poly.entity_id
_entity_poly.type
_entity_poly.pdbx_seq_one_letter_code
_entity_poly.pdbx_strand_id
1 'polypeptide(L)'
;MDDQTRIELEAAAFRTLRAHLMDKRTDVQNIDLMNRAGFCRNCLSRWYQEAANERGIEMDKEEAREIFYGMPYSDWKAAHQSEASDDQREAFKTAFAENVDKG
;
A
#
# COMPACT_ATOMS: atom_id res chain seq x y z
N MET A 1 -23.87 15.77 -6.67
CA MET A 1 -22.39 15.83 -6.87
C MET A 1 -22.09 15.23 -8.24
N ASP A 2 -21.34 15.92 -9.07
CA ASP A 2 -20.97 15.37 -10.37
C ASP A 2 -19.81 14.39 -10.26
N ASP A 3 -19.57 13.66 -11.35
CA ASP A 3 -18.53 12.64 -11.38
C ASP A 3 -17.13 13.20 -11.20
N GLN A 4 -16.86 14.37 -11.78
CA GLN A 4 -15.53 14.98 -11.66
C GLN A 4 -15.24 15.39 -10.22
N THR A 5 -16.22 15.98 -9.55
CA THR A 5 -16.07 16.36 -8.14
C THR A 5 -15.84 15.12 -7.27
N ARG A 6 -16.60 14.05 -7.51
CA ARG A 6 -16.43 12.81 -6.76
C ARG A 6 -15.02 12.25 -6.94
N ILE A 7 -14.52 12.23 -8.16
CA ILE A 7 -13.17 11.75 -8.46
C ILE A 7 -12.12 12.58 -7.71
N GLU A 8 -12.29 13.90 -7.69
CA GLU A 8 -11.36 14.78 -6.99
C GLU A 8 -11.37 14.54 -5.48
N LEU A 9 -12.54 14.31 -4.90
CA LEU A 9 -12.66 14.02 -3.47
C LEU A 9 -12.04 12.67 -3.13
N GLU A 10 -12.25 11.67 -3.97
CA GLU A 10 -11.62 10.35 -3.80
C GLU A 10 -10.10 10.46 -3.90
N ALA A 11 -9.60 11.23 -4.85
CA ALA A 11 -8.16 11.46 -4.99
C ALA A 11 -7.60 12.18 -3.76
N ALA A 12 -8.31 13.19 -3.26
CA ALA A 12 -7.88 13.94 -2.08
C ALA A 12 -7.84 13.04 -0.85
N ALA A 13 -8.85 12.19 -0.67
CA ALA A 13 -8.90 11.24 0.46
C ALA A 13 -7.75 10.22 0.37
N PHE A 14 -7.46 9.72 -0.83
CA PHE A 14 -6.35 8.81 -1.03
C PHE A 14 -5.01 9.48 -0.69
N ARG A 15 -4.83 10.72 -1.11
CA ARG A 15 -3.60 11.47 -0.81
C ARG A 15 -3.43 11.70 0.70
N THR A 16 -4.53 11.93 1.40
CA THR A 16 -4.50 12.07 2.86
C THR A 16 -4.11 10.75 3.53
N LEU A 17 -4.67 9.64 3.08
CA LEU A 17 -4.29 8.31 3.58
C LEU A 17 -2.81 8.04 3.32
N ARG A 18 -2.34 8.32 2.12
CA ARG A 18 -0.93 8.14 1.78
C ARG A 18 -0.03 8.98 2.70
N ALA A 19 -0.34 10.25 2.87
CA ALA A 19 0.44 11.12 3.74
C ALA A 19 0.44 10.63 5.19
N HIS A 20 -0.68 10.11 5.65
CA HIS A 20 -0.78 9.55 7.00
C HIS A 20 0.18 8.36 7.18
N LEU A 21 0.21 7.46 6.22
CA LEU A 21 1.04 6.25 6.29
C LEU A 21 2.51 6.52 6.01
N MET A 22 2.80 7.53 5.18
CA MET A 22 4.17 7.79 4.71
C MET A 22 4.88 8.89 5.48
N ASP A 23 4.14 9.81 6.09
CA ASP A 23 4.74 10.95 6.78
C ASP A 23 4.52 10.92 8.28
N LYS A 24 3.36 10.44 8.73
CA LYS A 24 2.99 10.48 10.15
C LYS A 24 3.22 9.14 10.85
N ARG A 25 2.87 8.05 10.21
CA ARG A 25 2.85 6.73 10.84
C ARG A 25 3.80 5.76 10.15
N THR A 26 5.01 6.21 9.86
CA THR A 26 6.07 5.33 9.34
C THR A 26 6.49 4.26 10.35
N ASP A 27 6.12 4.45 11.62
CA ASP A 27 6.35 3.49 12.69
C ASP A 27 5.53 2.21 12.54
N VAL A 28 4.39 2.26 11.83
CA VAL A 28 3.52 1.10 11.65
C VAL A 28 4.06 0.24 10.52
N GLN A 29 4.44 -0.98 10.83
CA GLN A 29 5.01 -1.92 9.86
C GLN A 29 3.94 -2.44 8.89
N ASN A 30 4.35 -2.74 7.65
CA ASN A 30 3.43 -3.32 6.67
C ASN A 30 2.82 -4.64 7.16
N ILE A 31 3.59 -5.45 7.86
CA ILE A 31 3.08 -6.70 8.40
C ILE A 31 1.96 -6.46 9.44
N ASP A 32 2.07 -5.42 10.24
CA ASP A 32 1.03 -5.09 11.22
C ASP A 32 -0.23 -4.54 10.56
N LEU A 33 -0.07 -3.73 9.51
CA LEU A 33 -1.22 -3.27 8.73
C LEU A 33 -1.98 -4.45 8.12
N MET A 34 -1.25 -5.37 7.49
CA MET A 34 -1.87 -6.55 6.89
C MET A 34 -2.58 -7.40 7.94
N ASN A 35 -1.93 -7.63 9.07
CA ASN A 35 -2.48 -8.48 10.13
C ASN A 35 -3.73 -7.88 10.77
N ARG A 36 -3.80 -6.57 10.89
CA ARG A 36 -4.91 -5.88 11.56
C ARG A 36 -5.99 -5.37 10.62
N ALA A 37 -5.60 -4.88 9.44
CA ALA A 37 -6.53 -4.21 8.52
C ALA A 37 -6.72 -4.96 7.20
N GLY A 38 -5.91 -5.97 6.92
CA GLY A 38 -6.03 -6.76 5.70
C GLY A 38 -5.43 -6.10 4.46
N PHE A 39 -4.66 -5.04 4.63
CA PHE A 39 -3.91 -4.41 3.54
C PHE A 39 -2.65 -3.77 4.10
N CYS A 40 -1.73 -3.41 3.20
CA CYS A 40 -0.54 -2.66 3.60
C CYS A 40 -0.18 -1.66 2.52
N ARG A 41 0.92 -0.94 2.71
CA ARG A 41 1.38 0.06 1.74
C ARG A 41 1.61 -0.55 0.35
N ASN A 42 2.10 -1.79 0.32
CA ASN A 42 2.30 -2.50 -0.95
C ASN A 42 0.97 -2.82 -1.66
N CYS A 43 -0.09 -3.06 -0.90
CA CYS A 43 -1.42 -3.25 -1.49
C CYS A 43 -1.92 -1.96 -2.15
N LEU A 44 -1.68 -0.81 -1.52
CA LEU A 44 -2.06 0.47 -2.10
C LEU A 44 -1.31 0.73 -3.41
N SER A 45 -0.02 0.43 -3.46
CA SER A 45 0.75 0.57 -4.70
C SER A 45 0.28 -0.41 -5.76
N ARG A 46 -0.09 -1.63 -5.39
CA ARG A 46 -0.62 -2.62 -6.32
C ARG A 46 -1.96 -2.17 -6.91
N TRP A 47 -2.86 -1.65 -6.07
CA TRP A 47 -4.15 -1.14 -6.55
C TRP A 47 -3.96 0.03 -7.52
N TYR A 48 -2.97 0.88 -7.26
CA TYR A 48 -2.60 1.97 -8.17
C TYR A 48 -2.11 1.42 -9.51
N GLN A 49 -1.24 0.41 -9.48
CA GLN A 49 -0.74 -0.28 -10.67
C GLN A 49 -1.88 -0.90 -11.47
N GLU A 50 -2.78 -1.61 -10.79
CA GLU A 50 -3.93 -2.25 -11.44
C GLU A 50 -4.84 -1.21 -12.11
N ALA A 51 -5.09 -0.11 -11.42
CA ALA A 51 -5.91 0.98 -11.98
C ALA A 51 -5.27 1.59 -13.22
N ALA A 52 -3.95 1.76 -13.22
CA ALA A 52 -3.22 2.27 -14.37
C ALA A 52 -3.32 1.29 -15.55
N ASN A 53 -3.06 0.01 -15.30
CA ASN A 53 -3.09 -1.00 -16.35
C ASN A 53 -4.48 -1.17 -16.97
N GLU A 54 -5.54 -1.07 -16.16
CA GLU A 54 -6.92 -1.10 -16.64
C GLU A 54 -7.24 0.05 -17.60
N ARG A 55 -6.51 1.14 -17.49
CA ARG A 55 -6.67 2.33 -18.34
C ARG A 55 -5.67 2.41 -19.48
N GLY A 56 -4.97 1.28 -19.75
CA GLY A 56 -4.02 1.21 -20.84
C GLY A 56 -2.68 1.87 -20.55
N ILE A 57 -2.41 2.21 -19.31
CA ILE A 57 -1.12 2.75 -18.88
C ILE A 57 -0.28 1.59 -18.38
N GLU A 58 0.79 1.27 -19.09
CA GLU A 58 1.70 0.21 -18.68
C GLU A 58 2.50 0.67 -17.46
N MET A 59 2.40 -0.08 -16.38
CA MET A 59 3.11 0.23 -15.14
C MET A 59 3.51 -1.07 -14.48
N ASP A 60 4.80 -1.22 -14.19
CA ASP A 60 5.27 -2.40 -13.47
C ASP A 60 5.21 -2.18 -11.95
N LYS A 61 5.46 -3.24 -11.23
CA LYS A 61 5.36 -3.27 -9.77
C LYS A 61 6.31 -2.28 -9.11
N GLU A 62 7.55 -2.24 -9.56
CA GLU A 62 8.56 -1.36 -8.95
C GLU A 62 8.26 0.12 -9.22
N GLU A 63 7.79 0.42 -10.42
CA GLU A 63 7.35 1.78 -10.76
C GLU A 63 6.21 2.25 -9.87
N ALA A 64 5.21 1.41 -9.68
CA ALA A 64 4.07 1.73 -8.83
C ALA A 64 4.50 1.94 -7.37
N ARG A 65 5.41 1.11 -6.88
CA ARG A 65 5.96 1.26 -5.53
C ARG A 65 6.74 2.55 -5.37
N GLU A 66 7.55 2.90 -6.36
CA GLU A 66 8.31 4.14 -6.33
C GLU A 66 7.40 5.37 -6.31
N ILE A 67 6.32 5.32 -7.09
CA ILE A 67 5.32 6.40 -7.07
C ILE A 67 4.66 6.51 -5.69
N PHE A 68 4.25 5.38 -5.11
CA PHE A 68 3.57 5.39 -3.82
C PHE A 68 4.51 5.81 -2.69
N TYR A 69 5.71 5.21 -2.63
CA TYR A 69 6.65 5.47 -1.54
C TYR A 69 7.42 6.78 -1.71
N GLY A 70 7.45 7.34 -2.93
CA GLY A 70 8.25 8.54 -3.22
C GLY A 70 9.74 8.27 -3.28
N MET A 71 10.13 7.00 -3.30
CA MET A 71 11.51 6.53 -3.34
C MET A 71 11.51 5.06 -3.72
N PRO A 72 12.64 4.47 -4.14
CA PRO A 72 12.70 3.02 -4.34
C PRO A 72 12.30 2.28 -3.07
N TYR A 73 11.50 1.23 -3.23
CA TYR A 73 10.98 0.48 -2.08
C TYR A 73 12.10 -0.07 -1.19
N SER A 74 13.21 -0.48 -1.79
CA SER A 74 14.37 -0.97 -1.03
C SER A 74 14.91 0.08 -0.06
N ASP A 75 14.89 1.36 -0.46
CA ASP A 75 15.32 2.45 0.40
C ASP A 75 14.36 2.67 1.57
N TRP A 76 13.06 2.59 1.30
CA TRP A 76 12.06 2.72 2.36
C TRP A 76 12.17 1.57 3.36
N LYS A 77 12.34 0.34 2.86
CA LYS A 77 12.53 -0.83 3.72
C LYS A 77 13.75 -0.67 4.63
N ALA A 78 14.85 -0.23 4.06
CA ALA A 78 16.10 -0.05 4.82
C ALA A 78 15.93 0.97 5.94
N ALA A 79 15.12 2.01 5.70
CA ALA A 79 14.93 3.09 6.68
C ALA A 79 13.89 2.75 7.74
N HIS A 80 12.86 1.96 7.41
CA HIS A 80 11.68 1.84 8.27
C HIS A 80 11.29 0.41 8.64
N GLN A 81 11.63 -0.60 7.85
CA GLN A 81 11.18 -1.96 8.13
C GLN A 81 12.07 -2.63 9.16
N SER A 82 11.45 -3.18 10.19
CA SER A 82 12.12 -3.97 11.21
C SER A 82 11.81 -5.45 11.00
N GLU A 83 12.60 -6.30 11.65
CA GLU A 83 12.38 -7.75 11.59
C GLU A 83 11.08 -8.11 12.32
N ALA A 84 10.27 -8.97 11.67
CA ALA A 84 9.01 -9.42 12.25
C ALA A 84 9.25 -10.55 13.26
N SER A 85 8.42 -10.57 14.30
CA SER A 85 8.42 -11.67 15.27
C SER A 85 7.80 -12.92 14.66
N ASP A 86 7.97 -14.06 15.31
CA ASP A 86 7.34 -15.31 14.88
C ASP A 86 5.83 -15.20 14.89
N ASP A 87 5.26 -14.55 15.92
CA ASP A 87 3.82 -14.36 16.02
C ASP A 87 3.29 -13.48 14.88
N GLN A 88 4.02 -12.42 14.56
CA GLN A 88 3.66 -11.55 13.42
C GLN A 88 3.68 -12.31 12.11
N ARG A 89 4.70 -13.14 11.90
CA ARG A 89 4.82 -13.93 10.66
C ARG A 89 3.72 -14.97 10.56
N GLU A 90 3.36 -15.61 11.67
CA GLU A 90 2.29 -16.61 11.67
C GLU A 90 0.93 -15.97 11.37
N ALA A 91 0.62 -14.83 12.01
CA ALA A 91 -0.60 -14.09 11.72
C ALA A 91 -0.65 -13.61 10.28
N PHE A 92 0.51 -13.20 9.74
CA PHE A 92 0.61 -12.72 8.36
C PHE A 92 0.24 -13.78 7.34
N LYS A 93 0.60 -15.03 7.56
CA LYS A 93 0.24 -16.11 6.63
C LYS A 93 -1.28 -16.18 6.42
N THR A 94 -2.04 -16.10 7.51
CA THR A 94 -3.50 -16.11 7.45
C THR A 94 -4.05 -14.83 6.80
N ALA A 95 -3.56 -13.68 7.25
CA ALA A 95 -4.04 -12.40 6.74
C ALA A 95 -3.76 -12.24 5.25
N PHE A 96 -2.57 -12.63 4.80
CA PHE A 96 -2.19 -12.56 3.39
C PHE A 96 -3.05 -13.49 2.54
N ALA A 97 -3.26 -14.73 3.01
CA ALA A 97 -4.09 -15.70 2.28
C ALA A 97 -5.53 -15.21 2.16
N GLU A 98 -6.07 -14.59 3.19
CA GLU A 98 -7.44 -14.11 3.19
C GLU A 98 -7.63 -12.83 2.36
N ASN A 99 -6.65 -11.95 2.33
CA ASN A 99 -6.81 -10.61 1.77
C ASN A 99 -6.09 -10.36 0.46
N VAL A 100 -5.05 -11.13 0.15
CA VAL A 100 -4.24 -10.93 -1.05
C VAL A 100 -4.34 -12.13 -1.99
N ASP A 101 -4.04 -13.34 -1.51
CA ASP A 101 -4.02 -14.53 -2.37
C ASP A 101 -5.38 -14.90 -2.93
N LYS A 102 -6.45 -14.57 -2.24
CA LYS A 102 -7.80 -14.81 -2.73
C LYS A 102 -8.26 -13.80 -3.77
N GLY A 103 -7.54 -12.69 -3.82
CA GLY A 103 -7.87 -11.54 -4.64
C GLY A 103 -8.10 -11.75 -6.06
#